data_1cf5522bb627b10570338e38f2fcef48
#
_entry.id   1cf5522bb627b10570338e38f2fcef48
#
_cell.length_a   1.000
_cell.length_b   1.000
_cell.length_c   1.000
_cell.angle_alpha   90.00
_cell.angle_beta   90.00
_cell.angle_gamma   90.00
#
_symmetry.space_group_name_H-M   'P 1'
#
loop_
_entity.id
_entity.type
_entity.pdbx_description
1 polymer ?
#
loop_
_entity_poly.entity_id
_entity_poly.type
_entity_poly.pdbx_seq_one_letter_code
_entity_poly.pdbx_strand_id
1 'polypeptide(L)'
;MSRTVQTTSGMVFAVITFWAATFMLLLEPPTASPQPPGAVPSPSAPDARLQKAYRFQQGGWTYVHLEGSPGQIGFQHGYLLAREIADAFEAIKLEDTHTTKHDWEFFRKAAREMLWPKIDPEYQQELTGIVDGLNAQGFAMDVDDLVALNAFEELPGYYVPWFDHKEHVANAPHLSSPGNCSAFIATGSYTRDHQIVIAHNNWTSYLVGSRWVIVFDIVPEHGNRILMDGFPGVITSDDDFGVNSAGIMVAETTITQFVGWDPQGKPEFVRSRKALQYANSIDDYARIIRDGNNGGYANDWLIGDRKTGEIGYLELGLKHTPMWRTKDGYFVSSNFARDPAVIRDETSGFDPNDASTSPNARHVRWEQLIKQSKGKIDVGMAESFMADHLDTFDKKQHADERSLCGHVDTSSRGVSIWKWGAYYPGGAVQGKATDSSLAGRMSFQARAGHPCGQDFIAKDFLSAHPDYSWQAPVLRDMKSGPWTLFHAGQRAGQ
;
A
#
# COMPACT_ATOMS: atom_id res chain seq x y z
N MET A 1 -12.11 -6.07 -72.43
CA MET A 1 -12.27 -4.74 -73.01
C MET A 1 -11.29 -3.84 -72.25
N SER A 2 -10.14 -3.70 -72.83
CA SER A 2 -9.61 -2.67 -73.74
C SER A 2 -9.24 -1.39 -72.98
N ARG A 3 -7.92 -1.26 -72.77
CA ARG A 3 -7.02 -0.17 -73.20
C ARG A 3 -7.24 1.19 -72.52
N THR A 4 -6.26 1.96 -72.14
CA THR A 4 -5.10 2.44 -72.92
C THR A 4 -4.04 3.08 -71.99
N VAL A 5 -2.78 2.84 -72.31
CA VAL A 5 -1.54 3.51 -71.90
C VAL A 5 -1.42 4.86 -72.64
N GLN A 6 -0.89 5.86 -71.97
CA GLN A 6 -0.17 6.94 -72.64
C GLN A 6 1.00 7.49 -71.84
N THR A 7 2.15 7.36 -72.47
CA THR A 7 3.46 7.98 -72.19
C THR A 7 3.58 9.30 -72.93
N THR A 8 4.27 10.30 -72.34
CA THR A 8 5.05 11.34 -73.08
C THR A 8 6.14 11.87 -72.15
N SER A 9 7.41 11.59 -72.41
CA SER A 9 8.46 12.39 -73.12
C SER A 9 8.56 13.85 -72.66
N GLY A 10 9.57 14.25 -71.90
CA GLY A 10 10.93 14.59 -72.19
C GLY A 10 11.12 16.02 -72.68
N MET A 11 11.84 16.85 -71.97
CA MET A 11 12.60 17.96 -72.59
C MET A 11 13.76 18.36 -71.66
N VAL A 12 14.97 18.21 -72.23
CA VAL A 12 16.26 18.67 -71.70
C VAL A 12 16.42 20.13 -72.12
N PHE A 13 16.79 21.00 -71.18
CA PHE A 13 17.39 22.32 -71.53
C PHE A 13 18.74 22.45 -70.87
N ALA A 14 19.76 22.47 -71.74
CA ALA A 14 21.12 22.90 -71.40
C ALA A 14 21.19 24.42 -71.45
N VAL A 15 21.75 25.04 -70.40
CA VAL A 15 22.14 26.46 -70.48
C VAL A 15 23.59 26.60 -70.07
N ILE A 16 24.31 27.28 -70.98
CA ILE A 16 25.72 27.50 -71.03
C ILE A 16 26.18 28.52 -70.04
N THR A 17 27.33 28.24 -69.41
CA THR A 17 28.13 29.04 -68.51
C THR A 17 28.69 30.32 -69.11
N PHE A 18 28.59 31.42 -68.36
CA PHE A 18 29.47 32.59 -68.55
C PHE A 18 30.30 32.80 -67.26
N TRP A 19 31.64 32.79 -67.41
CA TRP A 19 32.60 33.12 -66.40
C TRP A 19 32.78 34.64 -66.30
N ALA A 20 32.55 35.23 -65.16
CA ALA A 20 33.04 36.56 -64.83
C ALA A 20 33.93 36.42 -63.58
N ALA A 21 35.21 36.63 -63.76
CA ALA A 21 36.21 36.70 -62.71
C ALA A 21 36.10 38.06 -62.00
N THR A 22 35.66 38.04 -60.77
CA THR A 22 35.74 39.21 -59.88
C THR A 22 36.75 38.92 -58.76
N PHE A 23 37.83 39.68 -58.75
CA PHE A 23 38.87 39.70 -57.67
C PHE A 23 38.20 40.19 -56.38
N MET A 24 38.07 39.34 -55.40
CA MET A 24 37.61 39.70 -54.07
C MET A 24 38.81 39.60 -53.14
N LEU A 25 39.21 40.73 -52.54
CA LEU A 25 40.21 40.79 -51.46
C LEU A 25 39.72 39.90 -50.32
N LEU A 26 40.55 38.93 -49.95
CA LEU A 26 40.41 38.16 -48.75
C LEU A 26 40.74 39.02 -47.52
N LEU A 27 39.75 39.53 -46.82
CA LEU A 27 39.89 39.97 -45.43
C LEU A 27 39.79 38.71 -44.58
N GLU A 28 40.88 38.37 -43.90
CA GLU A 28 40.91 37.33 -42.90
C GLU A 28 39.91 37.66 -41.76
N PRO A 29 39.04 36.72 -41.33
CA PRO A 29 38.20 36.96 -40.14
C PRO A 29 39.11 37.02 -38.89
N PRO A 30 38.77 37.82 -37.86
CA PRO A 30 39.54 37.89 -36.63
C PRO A 30 39.52 36.50 -35.97
N THR A 31 40.70 35.99 -35.63
CA THR A 31 40.91 34.79 -34.86
C THR A 31 40.19 34.94 -33.50
N ALA A 32 39.11 34.19 -33.32
CA ALA A 32 38.44 34.07 -32.02
C ALA A 32 39.46 33.52 -31.00
N SER A 33 39.75 34.27 -29.96
CA SER A 33 40.50 33.76 -28.79
C SER A 33 39.80 32.53 -28.23
N PRO A 34 40.50 31.46 -27.86
CA PRO A 34 39.91 30.32 -27.23
C PRO A 34 39.23 30.75 -25.94
N GLN A 35 37.91 30.57 -25.84
CA GLN A 35 37.19 30.66 -24.57
C GLN A 35 37.80 29.64 -23.60
N PRO A 36 38.08 30.04 -22.36
CA PRO A 36 38.50 29.07 -21.35
C PRO A 36 37.44 27.95 -21.25
N PRO A 37 37.84 26.67 -21.08
CA PRO A 37 36.92 25.59 -20.92
C PRO A 37 35.91 25.95 -19.83
N GLY A 38 34.63 25.91 -20.16
CA GLY A 38 33.54 26.21 -19.24
C GLY A 38 33.78 25.46 -17.92
N ALA A 39 33.76 26.20 -16.81
CA ALA A 39 33.88 25.62 -15.49
C ALA A 39 32.89 24.48 -15.38
N VAL A 40 33.38 23.26 -15.15
CA VAL A 40 32.55 22.11 -14.77
C VAL A 40 31.76 22.60 -13.56
N PRO A 41 30.41 22.55 -13.58
CA PRO A 41 29.64 23.00 -12.43
C PRO A 41 30.15 22.24 -11.21
N SER A 42 30.58 22.97 -10.19
CA SER A 42 30.92 22.38 -8.90
C SER A 42 29.74 21.51 -8.48
N PRO A 43 29.94 20.28 -7.98
CA PRO A 43 28.86 19.50 -7.48
C PRO A 43 28.07 20.35 -6.47
N SER A 44 26.80 20.55 -6.74
CA SER A 44 25.90 21.27 -5.84
C SER A 44 26.02 20.66 -4.45
N ALA A 45 26.12 21.49 -3.41
CA ALA A 45 26.14 20.99 -2.04
C ALA A 45 24.95 20.05 -1.83
N PRO A 46 25.13 18.94 -1.10
CA PRO A 46 24.05 18.02 -0.82
C PRO A 46 22.86 18.79 -0.22
N ASP A 47 21.65 18.50 -0.69
CA ASP A 47 20.44 19.15 -0.18
C ASP A 47 20.35 18.97 1.35
N ALA A 48 20.28 20.07 2.09
CA ALA A 48 20.28 20.06 3.55
C ALA A 48 19.10 19.23 4.12
N ARG A 49 18.00 19.12 3.37
CA ARG A 49 16.83 18.31 3.77
C ARG A 49 17.14 16.81 3.85
N LEU A 50 18.17 16.33 3.14
CA LEU A 50 18.57 14.91 3.09
C LEU A 50 19.58 14.50 4.15
N GLN A 51 20.15 15.42 4.93
CA GLN A 51 21.29 15.13 5.82
C GLN A 51 21.04 14.01 6.83
N LYS A 52 19.79 13.84 7.28
CA LYS A 52 19.43 12.83 8.28
C LYS A 52 18.78 11.59 7.66
N ALA A 53 18.36 11.66 6.39
CA ALA A 53 17.64 10.60 5.72
C ALA A 53 18.60 9.62 5.03
N TYR A 54 18.19 8.35 4.98
CA TYR A 54 18.92 7.29 4.27
C TYR A 54 18.02 6.12 3.92
N ARG A 55 18.49 5.30 2.97
CA ARG A 55 17.82 4.05 2.60
C ARG A 55 18.84 2.94 2.37
N PHE A 56 18.40 1.69 2.54
CA PHE A 56 19.13 0.48 2.15
C PHE A 56 18.16 -0.66 1.91
N GLN A 57 18.65 -1.75 1.31
CA GLN A 57 17.84 -2.96 1.08
C GLN A 57 18.29 -4.09 2.00
N GLN A 58 17.31 -4.84 2.55
CA GLN A 58 17.54 -6.00 3.38
C GLN A 58 16.36 -6.98 3.31
N GLY A 59 16.61 -8.25 3.08
CA GLY A 59 15.60 -9.31 3.14
C GLY A 59 14.43 -9.16 2.15
N GLY A 60 14.63 -8.46 1.03
CA GLY A 60 13.57 -8.14 0.06
C GLY A 60 12.83 -6.82 0.31
N TRP A 61 13.15 -6.15 1.42
CA TRP A 61 12.58 -4.86 1.80
C TRP A 61 13.53 -3.69 1.52
N THR A 62 12.97 -2.53 1.31
CA THR A 62 13.69 -1.25 1.33
C THR A 62 13.42 -0.55 2.67
N TYR A 63 14.44 -0.46 3.51
CA TYR A 63 14.37 0.33 4.75
C TYR A 63 14.63 1.81 4.42
N VAL A 64 13.80 2.69 4.97
CA VAL A 64 13.90 4.15 4.76
C VAL A 64 13.79 4.86 6.10
N HIS A 65 14.82 5.62 6.44
CA HIS A 65 14.81 6.49 7.60
C HIS A 65 14.53 7.93 7.18
N LEU A 66 13.53 8.54 7.82
CA LEU A 66 13.06 9.90 7.57
C LEU A 66 13.05 10.67 8.89
N GLU A 67 13.59 11.88 8.92
CA GLU A 67 13.64 12.69 10.14
C GLU A 67 13.50 14.19 9.86
N GLY A 68 12.63 14.88 10.62
CA GLY A 68 12.49 16.32 10.58
C GLY A 68 11.08 16.85 10.69
N SER A 69 10.84 18.05 10.16
CA SER A 69 9.52 18.64 10.00
C SER A 69 8.71 17.91 8.94
N PRO A 70 7.38 18.05 8.92
CA PRO A 70 6.53 17.35 7.93
C PRO A 70 7.01 17.54 6.49
N GLY A 71 7.29 18.76 6.06
CA GLY A 71 7.82 19.03 4.72
C GLY A 71 9.20 18.43 4.44
N GLN A 72 10.06 18.31 5.47
CA GLN A 72 11.36 17.63 5.33
C GLN A 72 11.19 16.13 5.19
N ILE A 73 10.35 15.50 6.02
CA ILE A 73 10.02 14.08 5.93
C ILE A 73 9.44 13.76 4.54
N GLY A 74 8.49 14.58 4.09
CA GLY A 74 7.91 14.42 2.76
C GLY A 74 8.97 14.52 1.65
N PHE A 75 9.81 15.55 1.68
CA PHE A 75 10.88 15.71 0.68
C PHE A 75 11.83 14.51 0.65
N GLN A 76 12.25 14.03 1.83
CA GLN A 76 13.10 12.86 1.96
C GLN A 76 12.44 11.61 1.36
N HIS A 77 11.15 11.39 1.68
CA HIS A 77 10.36 10.29 1.15
C HIS A 77 10.31 10.34 -0.39
N GLY A 78 9.84 11.45 -0.96
CA GLY A 78 9.73 11.62 -2.41
C GLY A 78 11.08 11.52 -3.12
N TYR A 79 12.14 12.08 -2.55
CA TYR A 79 13.49 12.03 -3.14
C TYR A 79 14.10 10.62 -3.10
N LEU A 80 14.02 9.95 -1.94
CA LEU A 80 14.66 8.65 -1.75
C LEU A 80 13.92 7.51 -2.46
N LEU A 81 12.61 7.62 -2.65
CA LEU A 81 11.76 6.58 -3.25
C LEU A 81 11.16 7.00 -4.61
N ALA A 82 11.71 8.00 -5.28
CA ALA A 82 11.11 8.59 -6.47
C ALA A 82 10.75 7.56 -7.56
N ARG A 83 11.62 6.58 -7.81
CA ARG A 83 11.38 5.53 -8.82
C ARG A 83 10.31 4.55 -8.37
N GLU A 84 10.35 4.15 -7.11
CA GLU A 84 9.38 3.25 -6.50
C GLU A 84 7.98 3.89 -6.49
N ILE A 85 7.89 5.19 -6.17
CA ILE A 85 6.63 5.93 -6.19
C ILE A 85 6.08 6.03 -7.61
N ALA A 86 6.90 6.37 -8.59
CA ALA A 86 6.45 6.44 -9.98
C ALA A 86 5.96 5.09 -10.50
N ASP A 87 6.65 3.98 -10.20
CA ASP A 87 6.24 2.62 -10.56
C ASP A 87 4.94 2.20 -9.84
N ALA A 88 4.81 2.52 -8.55
CA ALA A 88 3.61 2.25 -7.77
C ALA A 88 2.39 3.03 -8.29
N PHE A 89 2.59 4.30 -8.62
CA PHE A 89 1.56 5.17 -9.19
C PHE A 89 0.98 4.61 -10.50
N GLU A 90 1.83 4.16 -11.43
CA GLU A 90 1.36 3.57 -12.68
C GLU A 90 0.59 2.27 -12.46
N ALA A 91 0.97 1.47 -11.45
CA ALA A 91 0.27 0.25 -11.10
C ALA A 91 -1.13 0.54 -10.53
N ILE A 92 -1.24 1.44 -9.55
CA ILE A 92 -2.52 1.85 -8.95
C ILE A 92 -3.42 2.49 -10.00
N LYS A 93 -2.90 3.41 -10.79
CA LYS A 93 -3.65 4.06 -11.86
C LYS A 93 -4.24 3.05 -12.85
N LEU A 94 -3.46 2.04 -13.25
CA LEU A 94 -3.97 0.97 -14.12
C LEU A 94 -5.06 0.14 -13.43
N GLU A 95 -4.84 -0.27 -12.18
CA GLU A 95 -5.79 -1.12 -11.45
C GLU A 95 -7.10 -0.38 -11.22
N ASP A 96 -7.07 0.84 -10.69
CA ASP A 96 -8.24 1.64 -10.39
C ASP A 96 -9.06 1.96 -11.63
N THR A 97 -8.42 2.43 -12.69
CA THR A 97 -9.12 2.76 -13.94
C THR A 97 -9.69 1.51 -14.61
N HIS A 98 -8.97 0.38 -14.55
CA HIS A 98 -9.46 -0.89 -15.08
C HIS A 98 -10.64 -1.45 -14.29
N THR A 99 -10.58 -1.42 -12.97
CA THR A 99 -11.59 -2.07 -12.12
C THR A 99 -12.85 -1.23 -11.98
N THR A 100 -12.71 0.09 -11.78
CA THR A 100 -13.84 0.99 -11.56
C THR A 100 -14.48 1.50 -12.84
N LYS A 101 -13.76 1.51 -13.97
CA LYS A 101 -14.13 2.13 -15.26
C LYS A 101 -14.21 3.67 -15.23
N HIS A 102 -13.80 4.29 -14.15
CA HIS A 102 -13.55 5.73 -14.10
C HIS A 102 -12.14 6.04 -14.60
N ASP A 103 -11.95 7.19 -15.24
CA ASP A 103 -10.62 7.65 -15.62
C ASP A 103 -9.83 8.21 -14.42
N TRP A 104 -8.54 8.42 -14.59
CA TRP A 104 -7.73 8.92 -13.48
C TRP A 104 -8.07 10.35 -13.05
N GLU A 105 -8.60 11.18 -13.94
CA GLU A 105 -9.03 12.54 -13.57
C GLU A 105 -10.24 12.54 -12.62
N PHE A 106 -11.07 11.49 -12.65
CA PHE A 106 -12.12 11.29 -11.65
C PHE A 106 -11.54 11.19 -10.23
N PHE A 107 -10.47 10.40 -10.05
CA PHE A 107 -9.78 10.25 -8.75
C PHE A 107 -9.05 11.52 -8.34
N ARG A 108 -8.37 12.19 -9.25
CA ARG A 108 -7.73 13.49 -9.02
C ARG A 108 -8.73 14.55 -8.56
N LYS A 109 -9.91 14.59 -9.19
CA LYS A 109 -10.98 15.52 -8.79
C LYS A 109 -11.48 15.22 -7.38
N ALA A 110 -11.68 13.95 -7.03
CA ALA A 110 -12.06 13.55 -5.68
C ALA A 110 -10.98 13.94 -4.65
N ALA A 111 -9.72 13.70 -4.97
CA ALA A 111 -8.57 14.10 -4.16
C ALA A 111 -8.56 15.61 -3.89
N ARG A 112 -8.64 16.42 -4.95
CA ARG A 112 -8.59 17.90 -4.86
C ARG A 112 -9.78 18.51 -4.14
N GLU A 113 -11.00 18.10 -4.51
CA GLU A 113 -12.22 18.79 -4.08
C GLU A 113 -12.78 18.23 -2.76
N MET A 114 -12.59 16.93 -2.50
CA MET A 114 -13.18 16.26 -1.36
C MET A 114 -12.17 15.95 -0.26
N LEU A 115 -11.01 15.37 -0.58
CA LEU A 115 -10.06 14.89 0.43
C LEU A 115 -9.10 16.00 0.91
N TRP A 116 -8.44 16.70 -0.01
CA TRP A 116 -7.42 17.71 0.32
C TRP A 116 -7.85 18.74 1.36
N PRO A 117 -9.05 19.33 1.31
CA PRO A 117 -9.48 20.33 2.30
C PRO A 117 -9.63 19.78 3.73
N LYS A 118 -9.61 18.44 3.90
CA LYS A 118 -9.82 17.77 5.19
C LYS A 118 -8.56 17.12 5.74
N ILE A 119 -7.47 17.18 5.00
CA ILE A 119 -6.16 16.75 5.46
C ILE A 119 -5.61 17.78 6.45
N ASP A 120 -5.15 17.31 7.61
CA ASP A 120 -4.53 18.20 8.60
C ASP A 120 -3.29 18.91 8.02
N PRO A 121 -3.02 20.20 8.35
CA PRO A 121 -1.98 20.99 7.71
C PRO A 121 -0.57 20.37 7.76
N GLU A 122 -0.24 19.60 8.79
CA GLU A 122 1.05 18.90 8.88
C GLU A 122 1.20 17.84 7.78
N TYR A 123 0.14 17.09 7.48
CA TYR A 123 0.16 16.07 6.42
C TYR A 123 0.03 16.67 5.02
N GLN A 124 -0.64 17.84 4.88
CA GLN A 124 -0.56 18.61 3.64
C GLN A 124 0.88 19.04 3.32
N GLN A 125 1.64 19.46 4.34
CA GLN A 125 3.06 19.80 4.18
C GLN A 125 3.91 18.56 3.84
N GLU A 126 3.63 17.41 4.47
CA GLU A 126 4.33 16.16 4.17
C GLU A 126 4.06 15.72 2.73
N LEU A 127 2.80 15.70 2.29
CA LEU A 127 2.42 15.33 0.92
C LEU A 127 3.01 16.31 -0.12
N THR A 128 2.97 17.61 0.14
CA THR A 128 3.63 18.61 -0.73
C THR A 128 5.13 18.36 -0.79
N GLY A 129 5.75 18.03 0.35
CA GLY A 129 7.17 17.68 0.41
C GLY A 129 7.50 16.44 -0.44
N ILE A 130 6.65 15.41 -0.46
CA ILE A 130 6.86 14.22 -1.32
C ILE A 130 6.89 14.64 -2.80
N VAL A 131 5.95 15.48 -3.23
CA VAL A 131 5.92 16.03 -4.60
C VAL A 131 7.20 16.81 -4.92
N ASP A 132 7.67 17.65 -4.00
CA ASP A 132 8.93 18.38 -4.17
C ASP A 132 10.13 17.44 -4.33
N GLY A 133 10.18 16.37 -3.54
CA GLY A 133 11.22 15.34 -3.62
C GLY A 133 11.20 14.59 -4.95
N LEU A 134 10.04 14.19 -5.42
CA LEU A 134 9.82 13.56 -6.74
C LEU A 134 10.30 14.47 -7.87
N ASN A 135 9.85 15.73 -7.86
CA ASN A 135 10.22 16.72 -8.88
C ASN A 135 11.73 16.98 -8.88
N ALA A 136 12.39 16.99 -7.72
CA ALA A 136 13.85 17.12 -7.61
C ALA A 136 14.60 15.94 -8.25
N GLN A 137 13.96 14.77 -8.36
CA GLN A 137 14.47 13.58 -9.05
C GLN A 137 14.02 13.49 -10.53
N GLY A 138 13.28 14.49 -11.02
CA GLY A 138 12.80 14.55 -12.41
C GLY A 138 11.54 13.78 -12.70
N PHE A 139 10.79 13.33 -11.67
CA PHE A 139 9.49 12.68 -11.83
C PHE A 139 8.39 13.73 -11.66
N ALA A 140 7.64 13.97 -12.73
CA ALA A 140 6.51 14.90 -12.71
C ALA A 140 5.29 14.24 -12.06
N MET A 141 4.91 14.73 -10.89
CA MET A 141 3.69 14.37 -10.17
C MET A 141 3.21 15.62 -9.45
N ASP A 142 1.91 15.79 -9.28
CA ASP A 142 1.36 16.86 -8.48
C ASP A 142 0.66 16.35 -7.21
N VAL A 143 0.17 17.27 -6.41
CA VAL A 143 -0.46 16.94 -5.12
C VAL A 143 -1.76 16.17 -5.32
N ASP A 144 -2.54 16.43 -6.39
CA ASP A 144 -3.78 15.74 -6.65
C ASP A 144 -3.53 14.25 -6.96
N ASP A 145 -2.49 13.96 -7.75
CA ASP A 145 -2.05 12.59 -8.03
C ASP A 145 -1.62 11.88 -6.75
N LEU A 146 -0.83 12.57 -5.91
CA LEU A 146 -0.30 11.97 -4.70
C LEU A 146 -1.40 11.72 -3.64
N VAL A 147 -2.37 12.62 -3.51
CA VAL A 147 -3.51 12.44 -2.60
C VAL A 147 -4.41 11.29 -3.09
N ALA A 148 -4.64 11.18 -4.40
CA ALA A 148 -5.37 10.05 -4.98
C ALA A 148 -4.62 8.73 -4.72
N LEU A 149 -3.28 8.72 -4.86
CA LEU A 149 -2.43 7.58 -4.51
C LEU A 149 -2.54 7.21 -3.02
N ASN A 150 -2.56 8.20 -2.12
CA ASN A 150 -2.72 7.93 -0.68
C ASN A 150 -4.11 7.42 -0.30
N ALA A 151 -5.09 7.56 -1.17
CA ALA A 151 -6.46 7.10 -0.96
C ALA A 151 -6.83 5.92 -1.89
N PHE A 152 -5.85 5.13 -2.33
CA PHE A 152 -6.08 4.06 -3.31
C PHE A 152 -6.93 2.90 -2.77
N GLU A 153 -7.03 2.72 -1.46
CA GLU A 153 -7.99 1.78 -0.86
C GLU A 153 -9.37 2.44 -0.66
N GLU A 154 -9.40 3.73 -0.28
CA GLU A 154 -10.63 4.43 0.03
C GLU A 154 -11.46 4.79 -1.22
N LEU A 155 -10.82 5.34 -2.25
CA LEU A 155 -11.54 5.86 -3.42
C LEU A 155 -12.20 4.75 -4.23
N PRO A 156 -11.50 3.71 -4.72
CA PRO A 156 -12.14 2.67 -5.52
C PRO A 156 -13.08 1.79 -4.72
N GLY A 157 -12.75 1.48 -3.45
CA GLY A 157 -13.51 0.56 -2.62
C GLY A 157 -14.76 1.15 -1.95
N TYR A 158 -14.79 2.47 -1.70
CA TYR A 158 -15.83 3.12 -0.89
C TYR A 158 -16.47 4.33 -1.57
N TYR A 159 -15.65 5.28 -2.05
CA TYR A 159 -16.17 6.47 -2.72
C TYR A 159 -16.84 6.15 -4.06
N VAL A 160 -16.22 5.34 -4.90
CA VAL A 160 -16.78 4.97 -6.22
C VAL A 160 -18.14 4.29 -6.07
N PRO A 161 -18.33 3.24 -5.25
CA PRO A 161 -19.65 2.63 -5.05
C PRO A 161 -20.71 3.61 -4.54
N TRP A 162 -20.33 4.49 -3.63
CA TRP A 162 -21.23 5.53 -3.12
C TRP A 162 -21.60 6.55 -4.20
N PHE A 163 -20.62 7.02 -4.97
CA PHE A 163 -20.82 7.97 -6.07
C PHE A 163 -21.70 7.37 -7.17
N ASP A 164 -21.38 6.18 -7.63
CA ASP A 164 -22.12 5.50 -8.70
C ASP A 164 -23.57 5.22 -8.31
N HIS A 165 -23.81 4.83 -7.07
CA HIS A 165 -25.17 4.67 -6.54
C HIS A 165 -25.92 5.99 -6.49
N LYS A 166 -25.28 7.06 -6.02
CA LYS A 166 -25.88 8.41 -5.92
C LYS A 166 -26.20 8.98 -7.28
N GLU A 167 -25.31 8.85 -8.26
CA GLU A 167 -25.49 9.37 -9.61
C GLU A 167 -26.26 8.40 -10.54
N HIS A 168 -26.77 7.29 -10.03
CA HIS A 168 -27.52 6.27 -10.79
C HIS A 168 -26.77 5.77 -12.04
N VAL A 169 -25.46 5.56 -11.93
CA VAL A 169 -24.62 5.08 -13.02
C VAL A 169 -25.12 3.70 -13.47
N ALA A 170 -25.59 3.60 -14.72
CA ALA A 170 -26.11 2.36 -15.27
C ALA A 170 -24.96 1.33 -15.41
N ASN A 171 -25.22 0.09 -14.95
CA ASN A 171 -24.23 -1.00 -14.97
C ASN A 171 -22.93 -0.72 -14.20
N ALA A 172 -22.97 0.21 -13.24
CA ALA A 172 -21.83 0.42 -12.36
C ALA A 172 -21.39 -0.93 -11.75
N PRO A 173 -20.11 -1.24 -11.75
CA PRO A 173 -19.64 -2.41 -11.04
C PRO A 173 -20.01 -2.24 -9.56
N HIS A 174 -20.74 -3.18 -8.99
CA HIS A 174 -20.89 -3.22 -7.54
C HIS A 174 -19.54 -3.60 -6.94
N LEU A 175 -18.72 -2.61 -6.68
CA LEU A 175 -17.49 -2.80 -5.93
C LEU A 175 -17.93 -2.94 -4.47
N SER A 176 -17.73 -4.10 -3.90
CA SER A 176 -17.68 -4.24 -2.45
C SER A 176 -16.24 -4.01 -2.05
N SER A 177 -16.01 -3.36 -0.92
CA SER A 177 -14.68 -3.27 -0.32
C SER A 177 -14.01 -4.64 -0.38
N PRO A 178 -12.87 -4.79 -1.06
CA PRO A 178 -12.11 -6.03 -0.99
C PRO A 178 -11.73 -6.26 0.46
N GLY A 179 -11.88 -7.47 0.96
CA GLY A 179 -11.36 -7.83 2.26
C GLY A 179 -9.89 -8.17 2.10
N ASN A 180 -9.05 -7.31 2.63
CA ASN A 180 -7.60 -7.45 2.50
C ASN A 180 -7.02 -7.88 3.82
N CYS A 181 -6.33 -8.77 4.16
CA CYS A 181 -5.60 -9.01 5.41
C CYS A 181 -6.12 -10.14 6.30
N SER A 182 -5.25 -10.54 7.20
CA SER A 182 -5.53 -11.53 8.23
C SER A 182 -4.58 -11.33 9.41
N ALA A 183 -5.12 -11.21 10.62
CA ALA A 183 -4.34 -10.79 11.78
C ALA A 183 -4.79 -11.47 13.08
N PHE A 184 -3.89 -11.50 14.06
CA PHE A 184 -4.24 -11.78 15.45
C PHE A 184 -3.44 -10.92 16.42
N ILE A 185 -4.00 -10.75 17.62
CA ILE A 185 -3.31 -10.23 18.78
C ILE A 185 -3.65 -11.08 20.01
N ALA A 186 -2.67 -11.44 20.81
CA ALA A 186 -2.84 -12.25 22.02
C ALA A 186 -2.00 -11.73 23.17
N THR A 187 -2.46 -11.97 24.42
CA THR A 187 -1.76 -11.56 25.65
C THR A 187 -2.08 -12.49 26.81
N GLY A 188 -1.36 -12.33 27.92
CA GLY A 188 -1.61 -13.05 29.16
C GLY A 188 -1.44 -14.57 29.04
N SER A 189 -2.39 -15.36 29.50
CA SER A 189 -2.31 -16.83 29.52
C SER A 189 -2.22 -17.49 28.13
N TYR A 190 -2.38 -16.75 27.04
CA TYR A 190 -2.28 -17.27 25.67
C TYR A 190 -0.85 -17.26 25.12
N THR A 191 -0.03 -16.35 25.56
CA THR A 191 1.35 -16.20 25.09
C THR A 191 2.36 -16.83 26.03
N ARG A 192 3.55 -17.19 25.51
CA ARG A 192 4.60 -17.88 26.25
C ARG A 192 5.06 -17.11 27.49
N ASP A 193 5.25 -15.81 27.36
CA ASP A 193 5.83 -14.94 28.39
C ASP A 193 4.81 -13.96 28.97
N HIS A 194 3.52 -14.22 28.77
CA HIS A 194 2.42 -13.35 29.15
C HIS A 194 2.46 -11.95 28.51
N GLN A 195 3.32 -11.75 27.51
CA GLN A 195 3.46 -10.50 26.78
C GLN A 195 2.51 -10.46 25.58
N ILE A 196 2.26 -9.27 25.05
CA ILE A 196 1.49 -9.13 23.81
C ILE A 196 2.31 -9.70 22.65
N VAL A 197 1.64 -10.49 21.80
CA VAL A 197 2.12 -10.92 20.47
C VAL A 197 1.06 -10.49 19.46
N ILE A 198 1.49 -9.81 18.39
CA ILE A 198 0.64 -9.35 17.29
C ILE A 198 1.27 -9.74 15.96
N ALA A 199 0.45 -10.19 15.02
CA ALA A 199 0.90 -10.55 13.68
C ALA A 199 -0.16 -10.25 12.62
N HIS A 200 0.32 -10.02 11.40
CA HIS A 200 -0.48 -9.55 10.28
C HIS A 200 0.02 -10.12 8.96
N ASN A 201 -0.89 -10.65 8.13
CA ASN A 201 -0.69 -10.94 6.72
C ASN A 201 -1.42 -9.86 5.91
N ASN A 202 -0.69 -9.10 5.12
CA ASN A 202 -1.29 -8.24 4.12
C ASN A 202 -1.78 -9.09 2.94
N TRP A 203 -3.04 -8.91 2.55
CA TRP A 203 -3.62 -9.51 1.36
C TRP A 203 -4.02 -8.42 0.39
N THR A 204 -3.55 -8.51 -0.84
CA THR A 204 -3.94 -7.60 -1.93
C THR A 204 -3.67 -8.26 -3.28
N SER A 205 -3.92 -7.52 -4.39
CA SER A 205 -3.48 -7.95 -5.71
C SER A 205 -1.95 -8.04 -5.77
N TYR A 206 -1.40 -8.98 -6.53
CA TYR A 206 0.07 -9.08 -6.70
C TYR A 206 0.64 -7.89 -7.48
N LEU A 207 -0.21 -7.22 -8.25
CA LEU A 207 0.14 -5.98 -8.93
C LEU A 207 0.54 -4.89 -7.92
N VAL A 208 -0.25 -4.72 -6.86
CA VAL A 208 0.03 -3.79 -5.76
C VAL A 208 1.04 -4.40 -4.78
N GLY A 209 0.79 -5.60 -4.30
CA GLY A 209 1.55 -6.23 -3.23
C GLY A 209 3.02 -6.45 -3.52
N SER A 210 3.40 -6.68 -4.80
CA SER A 210 4.81 -6.76 -5.19
C SER A 210 5.60 -5.45 -4.99
N ARG A 211 4.91 -4.32 -4.75
CA ARG A 211 5.46 -2.99 -4.48
C ARG A 211 5.41 -2.59 -3.02
N TRP A 212 4.65 -3.33 -2.22
CA TRP A 212 4.44 -3.04 -0.80
C TRP A 212 5.57 -3.65 0.06
N VAL A 213 6.77 -3.15 -0.14
CA VAL A 213 8.00 -3.71 0.46
C VAL A 213 8.90 -2.60 1.04
N ILE A 214 8.30 -1.60 1.66
CA ILE A 214 9.02 -0.52 2.34
C ILE A 214 8.90 -0.73 3.85
N VAL A 215 9.98 -0.49 4.59
CA VAL A 215 9.96 -0.31 6.05
C VAL A 215 10.33 1.14 6.31
N PHE A 216 9.38 1.89 6.87
CA PHE A 216 9.56 3.28 7.27
C PHE A 216 9.95 3.38 8.74
N ASP A 217 11.04 4.10 9.00
CA ASP A 217 11.47 4.56 10.31
C ASP A 217 11.38 6.09 10.33
N ILE A 218 10.31 6.62 10.90
CA ILE A 218 9.99 8.04 10.85
C ILE A 218 10.22 8.68 12.22
N VAL A 219 11.04 9.74 12.26
CA VAL A 219 11.28 10.57 13.44
C VAL A 219 10.68 11.97 13.18
N PRO A 220 9.37 12.14 13.45
CA PRO A 220 8.72 13.42 13.23
C PRO A 220 9.16 14.45 14.28
N GLU A 221 9.10 15.73 13.93
CA GLU A 221 9.38 16.84 14.86
C GLU A 221 8.44 16.82 16.08
N HIS A 222 7.21 16.35 15.88
CA HIS A 222 6.19 16.23 16.94
C HIS A 222 5.56 14.85 16.96
N GLY A 223 5.22 14.37 18.14
CA GLY A 223 4.62 13.05 18.34
C GLY A 223 5.65 11.94 18.53
N ASN A 224 5.22 10.72 18.33
CA ASN A 224 6.02 9.52 18.54
C ASN A 224 6.84 9.18 17.31
N ARG A 225 8.04 8.63 17.50
CA ARG A 225 8.74 7.90 16.43
C ARG A 225 7.90 6.71 16.00
N ILE A 226 7.89 6.42 14.70
CA ILE A 226 7.11 5.36 14.08
C ILE A 226 8.06 4.39 13.39
N LEU A 227 7.84 3.10 13.56
CA LEU A 227 8.38 2.06 12.70
C LEU A 227 7.21 1.25 12.13
N MET A 228 7.03 1.27 10.82
CA MET A 228 5.91 0.62 10.13
C MET A 228 6.38 0.07 8.79
N ASP A 229 5.66 -0.90 8.22
CA ASP A 229 5.80 -1.16 6.80
C ASP A 229 5.02 -0.12 5.99
N GLY A 230 5.08 -0.17 4.68
CA GLY A 230 4.34 0.79 3.87
C GLY A 230 4.53 0.65 2.36
N PHE A 231 3.75 1.46 1.68
CA PHE A 231 3.70 1.55 0.23
C PHE A 231 4.42 2.81 -0.27
N PRO A 232 5.11 2.78 -1.42
CA PRO A 232 5.82 3.95 -1.94
C PRO A 232 4.89 5.15 -2.19
N GLY A 233 5.19 6.31 -1.58
CA GLY A 233 4.42 7.54 -1.74
C GLY A 233 3.25 7.71 -0.77
N VAL A 234 2.91 6.68 0.00
CA VAL A 234 1.84 6.73 1.00
C VAL A 234 2.42 7.11 2.37
N ILE A 235 1.75 8.01 3.09
CA ILE A 235 2.25 8.55 4.36
C ILE A 235 1.92 7.67 5.57
N THR A 236 1.06 6.67 5.41
CA THR A 236 0.74 5.64 6.40
C THR A 236 1.26 4.28 5.95
N SER A 237 1.05 3.25 6.75
CA SER A 237 1.30 1.86 6.36
C SER A 237 0.31 1.40 5.28
N ASP A 238 -0.91 1.85 5.37
CA ASP A 238 -2.08 1.55 4.56
C ASP A 238 -2.63 0.12 4.72
N ASP A 239 -1.81 -0.85 5.08
CA ASP A 239 -2.23 -2.13 5.68
C ASP A 239 -2.08 -2.12 7.21
N ASP A 240 -1.75 -0.96 7.72
CA ASP A 240 -1.78 -0.49 9.10
C ASP A 240 -1.09 -1.40 10.13
N PHE A 241 0.10 -1.92 9.77
CA PHE A 241 0.97 -2.57 10.73
C PHE A 241 2.09 -1.63 11.16
N GLY A 242 2.24 -1.44 12.47
CA GLY A 242 3.31 -0.61 12.98
C GLY A 242 3.44 -0.58 14.50
N VAL A 243 4.53 0.01 14.94
CA VAL A 243 4.82 0.28 16.35
C VAL A 243 5.26 1.74 16.52
N ASN A 244 4.92 2.34 17.66
CA ASN A 244 5.39 3.68 17.99
C ASN A 244 6.23 3.71 19.28
N SER A 245 6.95 4.80 19.47
CA SER A 245 7.85 4.96 20.64
C SER A 245 7.13 5.04 21.98
N ALA A 246 5.80 5.26 22.00
CA ALA A 246 4.99 5.17 23.19
C ALA A 246 4.68 3.71 23.58
N GLY A 247 4.95 2.74 22.71
CA GLY A 247 4.72 1.32 22.92
C GLY A 247 3.34 0.84 22.47
N ILE A 248 2.69 1.57 21.59
CA ILE A 248 1.49 1.13 20.88
C ILE A 248 1.92 0.27 19.69
N MET A 249 1.25 -0.87 19.55
CA MET A 249 1.38 -1.81 18.43
C MET A 249 0.04 -1.92 17.73
N VAL A 250 0.01 -1.90 16.42
CA VAL A 250 -1.23 -1.97 15.66
C VAL A 250 -1.14 -2.97 14.51
N ALA A 251 -2.26 -3.53 14.15
CA ALA A 251 -2.55 -4.21 12.91
C ALA A 251 -4.03 -4.01 12.58
N GLU A 252 -4.39 -4.10 11.31
CA GLU A 252 -5.78 -4.00 10.89
C GLU A 252 -6.19 -5.16 9.99
N THR A 253 -7.47 -5.30 9.76
CA THR A 253 -8.03 -6.05 8.63
C THR A 253 -9.32 -5.38 8.17
N THR A 254 -9.48 -5.21 6.87
CA THR A 254 -10.66 -4.57 6.28
C THR A 254 -11.95 -5.31 6.61
N ILE A 255 -13.03 -4.60 6.94
CA ILE A 255 -14.36 -5.18 7.11
C ILE A 255 -14.94 -5.53 5.74
N THR A 256 -15.17 -6.82 5.47
CA THR A 256 -15.67 -7.32 4.18
C THR A 256 -17.09 -6.84 3.89
N GLN A 257 -17.39 -6.58 2.61
CA GLN A 257 -18.72 -6.17 2.14
C GLN A 257 -19.26 -4.90 2.83
N PHE A 258 -18.38 -4.08 3.37
CA PHE A 258 -18.77 -2.83 4.02
C PHE A 258 -19.43 -1.88 3.02
N VAL A 259 -20.45 -1.16 3.48
CA VAL A 259 -21.20 -0.15 2.71
C VAL A 259 -21.35 1.10 3.56
N GLY A 260 -20.66 2.16 3.19
CA GLY A 260 -20.75 3.43 3.89
C GLY A 260 -19.69 4.40 3.38
N TRP A 261 -20.07 5.66 3.24
CA TRP A 261 -19.17 6.75 2.89
C TRP A 261 -19.75 8.08 3.33
N ASP A 262 -18.95 8.86 4.04
CA ASP A 262 -19.26 10.26 4.38
C ASP A 262 -18.28 11.21 3.65
N PRO A 263 -18.71 11.91 2.60
CA PRO A 263 -17.86 12.82 1.88
C PRO A 263 -17.43 14.05 2.70
N GLN A 264 -17.94 14.23 3.93
CA GLN A 264 -17.52 15.28 4.85
C GLN A 264 -16.47 14.82 5.87
N GLY A 265 -16.22 13.54 5.97
CA GLY A 265 -15.23 12.99 6.89
C GLY A 265 -13.78 13.20 6.43
N LYS A 266 -12.83 12.90 7.31
CA LYS A 266 -11.37 12.92 7.04
C LYS A 266 -10.96 11.63 6.38
N PRO A 267 -10.03 11.66 5.40
CA PRO A 267 -9.49 10.44 4.80
C PRO A 267 -8.87 9.51 5.86
N GLU A 268 -8.97 8.22 5.61
CA GLU A 268 -8.46 7.20 6.52
C GLU A 268 -6.95 7.30 6.67
N PHE A 269 -6.20 7.42 5.58
CA PHE A 269 -4.73 7.52 5.62
C PHE A 269 -4.21 8.66 6.51
N VAL A 270 -4.97 9.76 6.67
CA VAL A 270 -4.64 10.84 7.61
C VAL A 270 -4.93 10.43 9.06
N ARG A 271 -6.07 9.78 9.29
CA ARG A 271 -6.50 9.35 10.63
C ARG A 271 -5.59 8.26 11.18
N SER A 272 -5.25 7.27 10.36
CA SER A 272 -4.33 6.17 10.65
C SER A 272 -2.93 6.69 10.96
N ARG A 273 -2.35 7.52 10.06
CA ARG A 273 -1.07 8.17 10.30
C ARG A 273 -1.04 8.95 11.62
N LYS A 274 -2.07 9.75 11.87
CA LYS A 274 -2.19 10.55 13.08
C LYS A 274 -2.34 9.69 14.33
N ALA A 275 -3.11 8.61 14.26
CA ALA A 275 -3.28 7.70 15.37
C ALA A 275 -1.95 7.05 15.77
N LEU A 276 -1.17 6.53 14.81
CA LEU A 276 0.11 5.93 15.10
C LEU A 276 1.15 6.96 15.60
N GLN A 277 1.12 8.19 15.08
CA GLN A 277 2.05 9.26 15.49
C GLN A 277 1.75 9.83 16.88
N TYR A 278 0.49 9.95 17.27
CA TYR A 278 0.13 10.71 18.47
C TYR A 278 -0.48 9.88 19.62
N ALA A 279 -0.85 8.61 19.37
CA ALA A 279 -1.42 7.80 20.43
C ALA A 279 -0.36 7.37 21.45
N ASN A 280 -0.69 7.51 22.74
CA ASN A 280 0.11 7.05 23.88
C ASN A 280 -0.60 5.95 24.69
N SER A 281 -1.82 5.61 24.31
CA SER A 281 -2.69 4.59 24.90
C SER A 281 -3.65 4.04 23.85
N ILE A 282 -4.32 2.92 24.15
CA ILE A 282 -5.40 2.37 23.32
C ILE A 282 -6.55 3.39 23.18
N ASP A 283 -6.87 4.13 24.25
CA ASP A 283 -7.92 5.15 24.24
C ASP A 283 -7.58 6.32 23.30
N ASP A 284 -6.29 6.77 23.31
CA ASP A 284 -5.86 7.80 22.37
C ASP A 284 -5.97 7.32 20.93
N TYR A 285 -5.51 6.10 20.64
CA TYR A 285 -5.60 5.54 19.29
C TYR A 285 -7.05 5.49 18.81
N ALA A 286 -7.93 4.90 19.62
CA ALA A 286 -9.35 4.77 19.31
C ALA A 286 -10.05 6.12 19.14
N ARG A 287 -9.69 7.13 19.94
CA ARG A 287 -10.22 8.49 19.83
C ARG A 287 -9.78 9.16 18.54
N ILE A 288 -8.49 9.05 18.19
CA ILE A 288 -7.92 9.71 17.00
C ILE A 288 -8.47 9.09 15.72
N ILE A 289 -8.49 7.75 15.62
CA ILE A 289 -8.94 7.07 14.41
C ILE A 289 -10.45 7.26 14.15
N ARG A 290 -11.26 7.50 15.19
CA ARG A 290 -12.68 7.83 15.07
C ARG A 290 -12.95 9.28 14.70
N ASP A 291 -12.00 10.20 14.94
CA ASP A 291 -12.23 11.64 14.73
C ASP A 291 -12.39 11.99 13.25
N GLY A 292 -13.61 12.38 12.89
CA GLY A 292 -13.95 12.71 11.51
C GLY A 292 -13.98 11.49 10.58
N ASN A 293 -14.23 10.30 11.09
CA ASN A 293 -14.31 9.06 10.30
C ASN A 293 -15.25 9.22 9.08
N ASN A 294 -14.72 8.98 7.88
CA ASN A 294 -15.46 9.05 6.62
C ASN A 294 -16.08 7.70 6.19
N GLY A 295 -15.81 6.62 6.92
CA GLY A 295 -16.24 5.26 6.58
C GLY A 295 -15.39 4.62 5.46
N GLY A 296 -14.49 5.38 4.84
CA GLY A 296 -13.52 4.86 3.89
C GLY A 296 -12.48 4.01 4.59
N TYR A 297 -12.13 2.90 3.95
CA TYR A 297 -11.29 1.83 4.47
C TYR A 297 -11.72 1.43 5.89
N ALA A 298 -12.98 0.94 6.00
CA ALA A 298 -13.54 0.50 7.27
C ALA A 298 -12.84 -0.77 7.76
N ASN A 299 -12.26 -0.72 8.95
CA ASN A 299 -11.31 -1.72 9.45
C ASN A 299 -11.62 -2.24 10.83
N ASP A 300 -11.19 -3.46 11.11
CA ASP A 300 -11.00 -4.05 12.43
C ASP A 300 -9.59 -3.78 12.90
N TRP A 301 -9.45 -2.91 13.89
CA TRP A 301 -8.16 -2.51 14.45
C TRP A 301 -7.79 -3.36 15.66
N LEU A 302 -6.66 -4.07 15.59
CA LEU A 302 -6.04 -4.78 16.70
C LEU A 302 -4.97 -3.89 17.30
N ILE A 303 -5.14 -3.49 18.55
CA ILE A 303 -4.30 -2.48 19.22
C ILE A 303 -3.71 -3.09 20.47
N GLY A 304 -2.40 -3.06 20.64
CA GLY A 304 -1.69 -3.46 21.84
C GLY A 304 -1.05 -2.28 22.56
N ASP A 305 -1.22 -2.19 23.86
CA ASP A 305 -0.47 -1.26 24.70
C ASP A 305 0.55 -2.04 25.55
N ARG A 306 1.80 -1.98 25.14
CA ARG A 306 2.92 -2.65 25.81
C ARG A 306 3.06 -2.25 27.28
N LYS A 307 2.72 -1.01 27.66
CA LYS A 307 2.89 -0.50 29.03
C LYS A 307 1.92 -1.15 30.00
N THR A 308 0.70 -1.45 29.55
CA THR A 308 -0.37 -1.99 30.37
C THR A 308 -0.57 -3.48 30.19
N GLY A 309 -0.01 -4.08 29.14
CA GLY A 309 -0.26 -5.45 28.71
C GLY A 309 -1.68 -5.67 28.16
N GLU A 310 -2.42 -4.60 27.91
CA GLU A 310 -3.78 -4.63 27.42
C GLU A 310 -3.83 -4.69 25.92
N ILE A 311 -4.79 -5.43 25.38
CA ILE A 311 -5.09 -5.48 23.96
C ILE A 311 -6.53 -5.03 23.70
N GLY A 312 -6.74 -4.36 22.58
CA GLY A 312 -8.04 -3.89 22.10
C GLY A 312 -8.35 -4.39 20.72
N TYR A 313 -9.64 -4.58 20.44
CA TYR A 313 -10.21 -4.80 19.13
C TYR A 313 -11.26 -3.73 18.89
N LEU A 314 -11.02 -2.85 17.94
CA LEU A 314 -11.93 -1.79 17.53
C LEU A 314 -12.46 -2.12 16.14
N GLU A 315 -13.75 -2.43 16.03
CA GLU A 315 -14.44 -2.56 14.75
C GLU A 315 -14.94 -1.17 14.33
N LEU A 316 -14.28 -0.58 13.34
CA LEU A 316 -14.50 0.81 12.95
C LEU A 316 -15.36 0.88 11.69
N GLY A 317 -16.68 0.78 11.85
CA GLY A 317 -17.66 1.15 10.83
C GLY A 317 -17.85 2.67 10.76
N LEU A 318 -18.75 3.14 9.92
CA LEU A 318 -19.10 4.56 9.84
C LEU A 318 -20.05 4.99 10.96
N LYS A 319 -21.06 4.19 11.26
CA LYS A 319 -22.11 4.47 12.26
C LYS A 319 -21.84 3.79 13.58
N HIS A 320 -21.34 2.55 13.53
CA HIS A 320 -21.06 1.72 14.70
C HIS A 320 -19.56 1.52 14.83
N THR A 321 -19.05 1.78 16.05
CA THR A 321 -17.61 1.67 16.33
C THR A 321 -17.38 0.95 17.67
N PRO A 322 -17.89 -0.30 17.82
CA PRO A 322 -17.73 -1.05 19.05
C PRO A 322 -16.26 -1.39 19.32
N MET A 323 -15.94 -1.56 20.60
CA MET A 323 -14.58 -1.88 21.04
C MET A 323 -14.60 -2.89 22.18
N TRP A 324 -13.77 -3.92 22.06
CA TRP A 324 -13.52 -4.92 23.11
C TRP A 324 -12.09 -4.83 23.59
N ARG A 325 -11.85 -5.14 24.88
CA ARG A 325 -10.52 -5.03 25.49
C ARG A 325 -10.29 -6.18 26.49
N THR A 326 -9.04 -6.61 26.62
CA THR A 326 -8.64 -7.59 27.62
C THR A 326 -7.16 -7.50 27.98
N LYS A 327 -6.78 -8.01 29.16
CA LYS A 327 -5.40 -8.23 29.59
C LYS A 327 -5.02 -9.71 29.67
N ASP A 328 -5.99 -10.60 29.40
CA ASP A 328 -5.79 -12.04 29.31
C ASP A 328 -6.75 -12.63 28.28
N GLY A 329 -6.24 -12.84 27.06
CA GLY A 329 -7.06 -13.29 25.95
C GLY A 329 -6.42 -13.02 24.58
N TYR A 330 -7.27 -13.01 23.57
CA TYR A 330 -6.87 -12.76 22.18
C TYR A 330 -8.01 -12.16 21.37
N PHE A 331 -7.65 -11.54 20.27
CA PHE A 331 -8.55 -11.20 19.17
C PHE A 331 -7.94 -11.69 17.85
N VAL A 332 -8.82 -12.13 16.95
CA VAL A 332 -8.47 -12.53 15.59
C VAL A 332 -9.34 -11.77 14.61
N SER A 333 -8.79 -11.41 13.47
CA SER A 333 -9.52 -10.79 12.38
C SER A 333 -9.03 -11.32 11.03
N SER A 334 -9.97 -11.46 10.10
CA SER A 334 -9.76 -11.96 8.75
C SER A 334 -10.81 -11.39 7.81
N ASN A 335 -11.06 -10.07 7.95
CA ASN A 335 -12.14 -9.36 7.24
C ASN A 335 -13.54 -9.80 7.72
N PHE A 336 -13.63 -10.19 8.97
CA PHE A 336 -14.82 -10.78 9.58
C PHE A 336 -15.51 -9.74 10.45
N ALA A 337 -16.64 -9.17 9.96
CA ALA A 337 -17.46 -8.28 10.79
C ALA A 337 -18.02 -9.06 12.00
N ARG A 338 -17.83 -8.54 13.20
CA ARG A 338 -18.16 -9.19 14.47
C ARG A 338 -19.43 -8.63 15.11
N ASP A 339 -19.60 -7.31 15.09
CA ASP A 339 -20.71 -6.64 15.76
C ASP A 339 -22.00 -6.82 14.97
N PRO A 340 -23.10 -7.30 15.60
CA PRO A 340 -24.37 -7.49 14.90
C PRO A 340 -24.96 -6.19 14.32
N ALA A 341 -24.64 -5.01 14.87
CA ALA A 341 -25.12 -3.74 14.33
C ALA A 341 -24.31 -3.34 13.09
N VAL A 342 -22.99 -3.53 13.09
CA VAL A 342 -22.16 -3.36 11.89
C VAL A 342 -22.62 -4.29 10.78
N ILE A 343 -22.78 -5.61 11.06
CA ILE A 343 -23.24 -6.59 10.08
C ILE A 343 -24.57 -6.17 9.46
N ARG A 344 -25.55 -5.82 10.28
CA ARG A 344 -26.92 -5.49 9.84
C ARG A 344 -27.00 -4.18 9.08
N ASP A 345 -26.32 -3.13 9.56
CA ASP A 345 -26.53 -1.74 9.14
C ASP A 345 -25.48 -1.22 8.17
N GLU A 346 -24.31 -1.89 8.10
CA GLU A 346 -23.12 -1.39 7.39
C GLU A 346 -22.45 -2.43 6.48
N THR A 347 -23.04 -3.63 6.30
CA THR A 347 -22.56 -4.59 5.29
C THR A 347 -23.65 -4.92 4.26
N SER A 348 -23.21 -5.30 3.06
CA SER A 348 -24.11 -5.73 1.97
C SER A 348 -24.42 -7.22 2.03
N GLY A 349 -24.85 -7.72 3.21
CA GLY A 349 -25.28 -9.10 3.39
C GLY A 349 -24.16 -10.06 3.79
N PHE A 350 -23.18 -9.60 4.56
CA PHE A 350 -22.20 -10.48 5.18
C PHE A 350 -22.91 -11.48 6.12
N ASP A 351 -22.70 -12.79 5.88
CA ASP A 351 -23.19 -13.87 6.74
C ASP A 351 -22.02 -14.48 7.53
N PRO A 352 -21.90 -14.23 8.85
CA PRO A 352 -20.84 -14.78 9.68
C PRO A 352 -20.89 -16.31 9.83
N ASN A 353 -21.97 -16.96 9.38
CA ASN A 353 -22.15 -18.42 9.48
C ASN A 353 -21.81 -19.15 8.17
N ASP A 354 -21.58 -18.44 7.07
CA ASP A 354 -21.20 -19.08 5.80
C ASP A 354 -19.71 -19.45 5.81
N ALA A 355 -19.40 -20.62 6.34
CA ALA A 355 -18.03 -21.14 6.43
C ALA A 355 -17.34 -21.35 5.07
N SER A 356 -18.06 -21.27 3.94
CA SER A 356 -17.48 -21.43 2.60
C SER A 356 -16.75 -20.18 2.11
N THR A 357 -16.97 -19.03 2.74
CA THR A 357 -16.31 -17.76 2.37
C THR A 357 -14.90 -17.66 2.94
N SER A 358 -14.02 -16.94 2.24
CA SER A 358 -12.63 -16.71 2.68
C SER A 358 -12.54 -16.10 4.08
N PRO A 359 -13.24 -15.01 4.41
CA PRO A 359 -13.20 -14.44 5.76
C PRO A 359 -13.54 -15.44 6.86
N ASN A 360 -14.62 -16.19 6.69
CA ASN A 360 -15.10 -17.10 7.73
C ASN A 360 -14.21 -18.33 7.87
N ALA A 361 -13.75 -18.92 6.77
CA ALA A 361 -12.83 -20.06 6.81
C ALA A 361 -11.50 -19.70 7.51
N ARG A 362 -10.93 -18.53 7.19
CA ARG A 362 -9.71 -18.01 7.85
C ARG A 362 -9.96 -17.65 9.31
N HIS A 363 -11.13 -17.10 9.65
CA HIS A 363 -11.52 -16.83 11.04
C HIS A 363 -11.53 -18.12 11.86
N VAL A 364 -12.16 -19.18 11.36
CA VAL A 364 -12.19 -20.51 12.01
C VAL A 364 -10.76 -21.04 12.18
N ARG A 365 -9.89 -20.86 11.19
CA ARG A 365 -8.50 -21.32 11.29
C ARG A 365 -7.71 -20.57 12.36
N TRP A 366 -7.83 -19.25 12.45
CA TRP A 366 -7.24 -18.47 13.52
C TRP A 366 -7.67 -18.95 14.91
N GLU A 367 -8.97 -19.12 15.10
CA GLU A 367 -9.52 -19.62 16.35
C GLU A 367 -8.94 -20.98 16.76
N GLN A 368 -8.76 -21.90 15.79
CA GLN A 368 -8.15 -23.20 16.03
C GLN A 368 -6.69 -23.07 16.47
N LEU A 369 -5.88 -22.31 15.73
CA LEU A 369 -4.46 -22.15 15.99
C LEU A 369 -4.20 -21.48 17.35
N ILE A 370 -4.88 -20.40 17.64
CA ILE A 370 -4.73 -19.68 18.93
C ILE A 370 -5.12 -20.56 20.11
N LYS A 371 -6.26 -21.28 20.04
CA LYS A 371 -6.72 -22.16 21.12
C LYS A 371 -5.80 -23.37 21.32
N GLN A 372 -5.35 -24.01 20.26
CA GLN A 372 -4.42 -25.14 20.31
C GLN A 372 -3.02 -24.77 20.87
N SER A 373 -2.63 -23.52 20.68
CA SER A 373 -1.33 -23.01 21.07
C SER A 373 -1.33 -22.16 22.34
N LYS A 374 -2.42 -22.19 23.09
CA LYS A 374 -2.56 -21.43 24.34
C LYS A 374 -1.34 -21.62 25.25
N GLY A 375 -0.76 -20.54 25.77
CA GLY A 375 0.42 -20.53 26.64
C GLY A 375 1.75 -20.77 25.92
N LYS A 376 1.76 -20.82 24.59
CA LYS A 376 2.99 -21.09 23.79
C LYS A 376 3.25 -20.04 22.71
N ILE A 377 2.29 -19.15 22.48
CA ILE A 377 2.36 -18.20 21.36
C ILE A 377 3.53 -17.24 21.57
N ASP A 378 4.40 -17.16 20.58
CA ASP A 378 5.50 -16.21 20.43
C ASP A 378 5.62 -15.77 18.98
N VAL A 379 6.58 -14.91 18.66
CA VAL A 379 6.78 -14.36 17.30
C VAL A 379 7.07 -15.49 16.28
N GLY A 380 7.91 -16.46 16.61
CA GLY A 380 8.22 -17.57 15.69
C GLY A 380 7.00 -18.46 15.41
N MET A 381 6.13 -18.65 16.40
CA MET A 381 4.85 -19.35 16.19
C MET A 381 3.88 -18.51 15.34
N ALA A 382 3.87 -17.18 15.53
CA ALA A 382 3.09 -16.27 14.70
C ALA A 382 3.52 -16.33 13.21
N GLU A 383 4.82 -16.35 12.94
CA GLU A 383 5.36 -16.55 11.60
C GLU A 383 4.85 -17.87 10.97
N SER A 384 4.83 -18.95 11.75
CA SER A 384 4.33 -20.25 11.31
C SER A 384 2.81 -20.23 11.01
N PHE A 385 2.04 -19.51 11.82
CA PHE A 385 0.59 -19.38 11.61
C PHE A 385 0.27 -18.61 10.33
N MET A 386 1.02 -17.53 10.06
CA MET A 386 0.85 -16.76 8.84
C MET A 386 1.17 -17.53 7.57
N ALA A 387 1.99 -18.58 7.66
CA ALA A 387 2.35 -19.48 6.56
C ALA A 387 1.39 -20.69 6.41
N ASP A 388 0.31 -20.74 7.19
CA ASP A 388 -0.60 -21.90 7.23
C ASP A 388 -1.51 -21.97 6.00
N HIS A 389 -1.64 -23.19 5.45
CA HIS A 389 -2.41 -23.50 4.26
C HIS A 389 -3.62 -24.42 4.52
N LEU A 390 -4.06 -24.58 5.77
CA LEU A 390 -5.24 -25.40 6.02
C LEU A 390 -6.52 -24.63 5.67
N ASP A 391 -7.19 -25.07 4.59
CA ASP A 391 -8.57 -24.71 4.34
C ASP A 391 -9.49 -25.45 5.33
N THR A 392 -10.14 -24.73 6.23
CA THR A 392 -10.99 -25.32 7.27
C THR A 392 -12.33 -25.80 6.75
N PHE A 393 -12.81 -25.27 5.63
CA PHE A 393 -14.05 -25.70 4.99
C PHE A 393 -13.85 -27.02 4.25
N ASP A 394 -12.87 -27.12 3.35
CA ASP A 394 -12.55 -28.33 2.61
C ASP A 394 -11.76 -29.35 3.45
N LYS A 395 -11.21 -28.94 4.61
CA LYS A 395 -10.37 -29.75 5.51
C LYS A 395 -9.13 -30.31 4.80
N LYS A 396 -8.52 -29.49 3.93
CA LYS A 396 -7.35 -29.85 3.13
C LYS A 396 -6.20 -28.88 3.35
N GLN A 397 -4.99 -29.43 3.32
CA GLN A 397 -3.76 -28.65 3.30
C GLN A 397 -3.42 -28.30 1.84
N HIS A 398 -3.80 -27.14 1.40
CA HIS A 398 -3.37 -26.57 0.13
C HIS A 398 -3.53 -25.05 0.15
N ALA A 399 -2.64 -24.38 -0.58
CA ALA A 399 -2.70 -22.95 -0.74
C ALA A 399 -3.91 -22.55 -1.61
N ASP A 400 -4.82 -21.77 -1.06
CA ASP A 400 -6.00 -21.28 -1.78
C ASP A 400 -6.53 -19.97 -1.18
N GLU A 401 -7.73 -19.57 -1.58
CA GLU A 401 -8.38 -18.33 -1.13
C GLU A 401 -8.91 -18.40 0.31
N ARG A 402 -8.93 -19.58 0.94
CA ARG A 402 -9.46 -19.79 2.30
C ARG A 402 -8.40 -20.17 3.33
N SER A 403 -7.13 -20.22 2.92
CA SER A 403 -5.99 -20.43 3.83
C SER A 403 -5.44 -19.10 4.36
N LEU A 404 -4.75 -19.10 5.51
CA LEU A 404 -4.16 -17.89 6.10
C LEU A 404 -3.07 -17.29 5.22
N CYS A 405 -2.17 -18.13 4.68
CA CYS A 405 -1.31 -17.75 3.57
C CYS A 405 -2.08 -17.93 2.27
N GLY A 406 -2.89 -16.96 1.91
CA GLY A 406 -3.78 -17.08 0.78
C GLY A 406 -3.08 -16.99 -0.57
N HIS A 407 -3.53 -17.86 -1.48
CA HIS A 407 -3.09 -17.93 -2.86
C HIS A 407 -4.32 -18.01 -3.78
N VAL A 408 -4.93 -16.87 -4.08
CA VAL A 408 -6.12 -16.83 -4.92
C VAL A 408 -5.78 -17.17 -6.38
N ASP A 409 -4.55 -16.88 -6.80
CA ASP A 409 -3.99 -17.21 -8.10
C ASP A 409 -3.95 -18.72 -8.41
N THR A 410 -4.04 -19.57 -7.40
CA THR A 410 -4.12 -21.03 -7.57
C THR A 410 -5.55 -21.59 -7.46
N SER A 411 -6.54 -20.75 -7.13
CA SER A 411 -7.91 -21.16 -6.90
C SER A 411 -8.82 -20.88 -8.09
N SER A 412 -9.47 -21.92 -8.61
CA SER A 412 -10.50 -21.78 -9.64
C SER A 412 -11.81 -21.15 -9.13
N ARG A 413 -11.97 -20.99 -7.80
CA ARG A 413 -13.14 -20.37 -7.19
C ARG A 413 -13.03 -18.85 -7.09
N GLY A 414 -11.80 -18.34 -6.93
CA GLY A 414 -11.58 -16.94 -6.59
C GLY A 414 -12.22 -16.57 -5.24
N VAL A 415 -12.43 -15.26 -5.01
CA VAL A 415 -13.17 -14.75 -3.84
C VAL A 415 -14.34 -13.92 -4.33
N SER A 416 -15.49 -14.58 -4.52
CA SER A 416 -16.67 -13.99 -5.18
C SER A 416 -17.21 -12.76 -4.44
N ILE A 417 -17.15 -12.74 -3.10
CA ILE A 417 -17.59 -11.60 -2.28
C ILE A 417 -16.73 -10.34 -2.50
N TRP A 418 -15.50 -10.48 -3.00
CA TRP A 418 -14.61 -9.39 -3.37
C TRP A 418 -14.54 -9.18 -4.89
N LYS A 419 -15.28 -9.98 -5.65
CA LYS A 419 -15.23 -10.01 -7.13
C LYS A 419 -13.85 -10.35 -7.70
N TRP A 420 -13.03 -10.99 -6.91
CA TRP A 420 -11.82 -11.64 -7.38
C TRP A 420 -12.22 -12.93 -8.09
N GLY A 421 -12.10 -12.92 -9.42
CA GLY A 421 -12.47 -14.05 -10.26
C GLY A 421 -11.57 -15.28 -10.04
N ALA A 422 -11.89 -16.36 -10.78
CA ALA A 422 -11.06 -17.56 -10.77
C ALA A 422 -9.58 -17.21 -11.08
N TYR A 423 -8.67 -17.76 -10.29
CA TYR A 423 -7.22 -17.53 -10.42
C TYR A 423 -6.81 -16.04 -10.35
N TYR A 424 -7.55 -15.21 -9.61
CA TYR A 424 -7.17 -13.81 -9.44
C TYR A 424 -5.74 -13.70 -8.88
N PRO A 425 -4.83 -12.90 -9.54
CA PRO A 425 -3.46 -12.75 -9.05
C PRO A 425 -3.41 -11.89 -7.79
N GLY A 426 -3.71 -12.50 -6.66
CA GLY A 426 -3.79 -11.87 -5.35
C GLY A 426 -3.80 -12.90 -4.23
N GLY A 427 -3.66 -12.40 -3.02
CA GLY A 427 -3.57 -13.19 -1.79
C GLY A 427 -2.63 -12.56 -0.78
N ALA A 428 -2.01 -13.36 0.10
CA ALA A 428 -1.04 -12.88 1.08
C ALA A 428 0.26 -12.46 0.36
N VAL A 429 0.65 -11.20 0.51
CA VAL A 429 1.81 -10.61 -0.19
C VAL A 429 2.98 -10.31 0.74
N GLN A 430 2.75 -10.35 2.05
CA GLN A 430 3.78 -10.18 3.08
C GLN A 430 3.23 -10.61 4.44
N GLY A 431 4.14 -10.92 5.38
CA GLY A 431 3.81 -11.19 6.78
C GLY A 431 4.65 -10.36 7.73
N LYS A 432 4.04 -9.93 8.87
CA LYS A 432 4.72 -9.14 9.90
C LYS A 432 4.31 -9.62 11.27
N ALA A 433 5.26 -9.61 12.23
CA ALA A 433 4.99 -9.97 13.61
C ALA A 433 5.89 -9.22 14.58
N THR A 434 5.34 -8.88 15.74
CA THR A 434 6.10 -8.33 16.87
C THR A 434 5.54 -8.80 18.20
N ASP A 435 6.29 -8.58 19.27
CA ASP A 435 5.85 -8.76 20.64
C ASP A 435 6.20 -7.53 21.49
N SER A 436 5.76 -7.52 22.75
CA SER A 436 6.05 -6.41 23.67
C SER A 436 7.55 -6.15 23.84
N SER A 437 8.40 -7.18 23.75
CA SER A 437 9.85 -7.05 23.88
C SER A 437 10.47 -6.40 22.65
N LEU A 438 10.10 -6.86 21.45
CA LEU A 438 10.54 -6.27 20.19
C LEU A 438 10.01 -4.84 20.04
N ALA A 439 8.71 -4.62 20.26
CA ALA A 439 8.10 -3.30 20.20
C ALA A 439 8.74 -2.31 21.19
N GLY A 440 9.18 -2.80 22.36
CA GLY A 440 9.94 -2.00 23.33
C GLY A 440 11.29 -1.51 22.82
N ARG A 441 11.82 -2.16 21.79
CA ARG A 441 13.03 -1.76 21.05
C ARG A 441 12.70 -1.16 19.68
N MET A 442 11.44 -0.79 19.46
CA MET A 442 10.95 -0.31 18.16
C MET A 442 11.38 -1.27 17.04
N SER A 443 10.93 -2.54 17.12
CA SER A 443 11.36 -3.61 16.22
C SER A 443 10.19 -4.53 15.86
N PHE A 444 10.25 -5.13 14.66
CA PHE A 444 9.37 -6.21 14.25
C PHE A 444 10.05 -7.14 13.25
N GLN A 445 9.54 -8.37 13.13
CA GLN A 445 9.91 -9.31 12.07
C GLN A 445 9.00 -9.08 10.86
N ALA A 446 9.58 -9.09 9.64
CA ALA A 446 8.82 -8.99 8.40
C ALA A 446 9.37 -9.92 7.32
N ARG A 447 8.48 -10.42 6.48
CA ARG A 447 8.80 -11.21 5.29
C ARG A 447 8.11 -10.60 4.08
N ALA A 448 8.88 -10.23 3.06
CA ALA A 448 8.38 -9.83 1.76
C ALA A 448 7.95 -11.07 0.95
N GLY A 449 6.91 -10.93 0.14
CA GLY A 449 6.32 -12.04 -0.60
C GLY A 449 5.47 -12.95 0.30
N HIS A 450 5.07 -14.10 -0.22
CA HIS A 450 4.21 -15.01 0.55
C HIS A 450 4.84 -15.43 1.86
N PRO A 451 4.12 -15.37 2.99
CA PRO A 451 4.63 -15.83 4.28
C PRO A 451 5.12 -17.27 4.29
N CYS A 452 4.59 -18.13 3.42
CA CYS A 452 5.04 -19.52 3.24
C CYS A 452 6.38 -19.65 2.51
N GLY A 453 6.83 -18.61 1.81
CA GLY A 453 8.09 -18.61 1.05
C GLY A 453 7.98 -19.01 -0.41
N GLN A 454 6.78 -19.20 -0.94
CA GLN A 454 6.59 -19.45 -2.37
C GLN A 454 6.78 -18.15 -3.17
N ASP A 455 7.37 -18.28 -4.36
CA ASP A 455 7.48 -17.16 -5.29
C ASP A 455 6.28 -17.14 -6.23
N PHE A 456 5.85 -15.93 -6.65
CA PHE A 456 4.95 -15.75 -7.78
C PHE A 456 5.74 -15.29 -8.99
N ILE A 457 5.49 -15.90 -10.17
CA ILE A 457 6.18 -15.62 -11.43
C ILE A 457 5.17 -15.09 -12.45
N ALA A 458 5.20 -13.78 -12.68
CA ALA A 458 4.23 -13.07 -13.51
C ALA A 458 4.11 -13.61 -14.94
N LYS A 459 5.25 -13.93 -15.58
CA LYS A 459 5.28 -14.45 -16.94
C LYS A 459 4.55 -15.78 -17.06
N ASP A 460 4.79 -16.70 -16.12
CA ASP A 460 4.19 -18.04 -16.13
C ASP A 460 2.70 -17.94 -15.87
N PHE A 461 2.33 -17.11 -14.89
CA PHE A 461 0.94 -16.83 -14.55
C PHE A 461 0.15 -16.25 -15.73
N LEU A 462 0.63 -15.19 -16.38
CA LEU A 462 -0.05 -14.54 -17.51
C LEU A 462 -0.17 -15.48 -18.72
N SER A 463 0.79 -16.39 -18.90
CA SER A 463 0.72 -17.43 -19.95
C SER A 463 -0.38 -18.43 -19.70
N ALA A 464 -0.64 -18.77 -18.44
CA ALA A 464 -1.68 -19.71 -18.02
C ALA A 464 -3.07 -19.05 -17.91
N HIS A 465 -3.13 -17.75 -17.62
CA HIS A 465 -4.34 -17.00 -17.34
C HIS A 465 -4.45 -15.71 -18.18
N PRO A 466 -4.74 -15.82 -19.50
CA PRO A 466 -4.75 -14.67 -20.42
C PRO A 466 -5.83 -13.62 -20.09
N ASP A 467 -6.85 -13.97 -19.32
CA ASP A 467 -7.89 -13.03 -18.84
C ASP A 467 -7.30 -11.88 -18.01
N TYR A 468 -6.12 -12.09 -17.41
CA TYR A 468 -5.39 -11.09 -16.64
C TYR A 468 -4.30 -10.36 -17.46
N SER A 469 -4.25 -10.53 -18.78
CA SER A 469 -3.24 -9.90 -19.66
C SER A 469 -3.24 -8.37 -19.61
N TRP A 470 -4.32 -7.74 -19.15
CA TRP A 470 -4.38 -6.30 -18.92
C TRP A 470 -3.37 -5.81 -17.87
N GLN A 471 -2.93 -6.70 -16.95
CA GLN A 471 -1.90 -6.40 -15.96
C GLN A 471 -0.47 -6.49 -16.50
N ALA A 472 -0.27 -7.08 -17.69
CA ALA A 472 1.05 -7.34 -18.26
C ALA A 472 2.02 -6.13 -18.28
N PRO A 473 1.56 -4.88 -18.48
CA PRO A 473 2.47 -3.74 -18.47
C PRO A 473 3.17 -3.49 -17.13
N VAL A 474 2.55 -3.89 -16.01
CA VAL A 474 3.01 -3.52 -14.66
C VAL A 474 3.10 -4.71 -13.68
N LEU A 475 2.48 -5.87 -13.98
CA LEU A 475 2.59 -7.07 -13.15
C LEU A 475 4.02 -7.61 -13.21
N ARG A 476 4.60 -7.85 -12.04
CA ARG A 476 5.97 -8.35 -11.92
C ARG A 476 6.04 -9.55 -10.99
N ASP A 477 7.17 -10.24 -11.01
CA ASP A 477 7.45 -11.32 -10.07
C ASP A 477 7.39 -10.81 -8.64
N MET A 478 6.82 -11.61 -7.74
CA MET A 478 6.88 -11.38 -6.30
C MET A 478 7.75 -12.48 -5.68
N LYS A 479 8.97 -12.10 -5.29
CA LYS A 479 9.92 -13.00 -4.65
C LYS A 479 9.75 -12.99 -3.14
N SER A 480 9.67 -14.18 -2.55
CA SER A 480 9.57 -14.30 -1.11
C SER A 480 10.97 -14.25 -0.47
N GLY A 481 11.17 -13.22 0.37
CA GLY A 481 12.39 -13.03 1.15
C GLY A 481 12.44 -13.93 2.40
N PRO A 482 13.52 -13.88 3.18
CA PRO A 482 13.58 -14.47 4.52
C PRO A 482 12.79 -13.60 5.52
N TRP A 483 12.36 -14.19 6.64
CA TRP A 483 11.99 -13.42 7.81
C TRP A 483 13.17 -12.57 8.27
N THR A 484 12.95 -11.28 8.42
CA THR A 484 14.00 -10.28 8.66
C THR A 484 13.58 -9.37 9.80
N LEU A 485 14.47 -9.22 10.79
CA LEU A 485 14.26 -8.28 11.88
C LEU A 485 14.62 -6.87 11.43
N PHE A 486 13.67 -5.96 11.61
CA PHE A 486 13.86 -4.52 11.44
C PHE A 486 13.76 -3.80 12.78
N HIS A 487 14.55 -2.76 12.96
CA HIS A 487 14.50 -1.90 14.14
C HIS A 487 14.72 -0.43 13.79
N ALA A 488 14.18 0.45 14.59
CA ALA A 488 14.33 1.89 14.41
C ALA A 488 15.80 2.30 14.54
N GLY A 489 16.27 3.15 13.63
CA GLY A 489 17.67 3.62 13.59
C GLY A 489 18.66 2.62 12.99
N GLN A 490 18.18 1.52 12.40
CA GLN A 490 19.01 0.52 11.74
C GLN A 490 19.86 1.13 10.62
N ARG A 491 21.09 0.63 10.46
CA ARG A 491 21.99 1.01 9.37
C ARG A 491 22.32 -0.21 8.50
N ALA A 492 22.71 0.04 7.26
CA ALA A 492 23.13 -1.03 6.37
C ALA A 492 24.24 -1.90 6.98
N GLY A 493 24.04 -3.23 6.97
CA GLY A 493 25.02 -4.18 7.48
C GLY A 493 24.97 -4.44 9.00
N GLN A 494 23.93 -3.96 9.67
CA GLN A 494 23.65 -4.25 11.09
C GLN A 494 22.62 -5.36 11.25
#